data_20cdab565719dc808955c2294e1c2f29
#
_entry.id   20cdab565719dc808955c2294e1c2f29
#
_cell.length_a   1.000
_cell.length_b   1.000
_cell.length_c   1.000
_cell.angle_alpha   90.00
_cell.angle_beta   90.00
_cell.angle_gamma   90.00
#
_symmetry.space_group_name_H-M   'P 1'
#
loop_
_entity.id
_entity.type
_entity.pdbx_description
1 polymer ?
#
loop_
_entity_poly.entity_id
_entity_poly.type
_entity_poly.pdbx_seq_one_letter_code
_entity_poly.pdbx_strand_id
1 'polypeptide(L)'
;MKHIARTVAVLSVAAVTAFASAACTSGDGEAAAKPDKIEKIGLMVQDMSNPFFSAMDKGAKEAAAKIGATTNTQDAQLDLANQNNQIDAFIQQGVDLIVISAVDENGIEPAIERAKRAGIIVIAVDTPAKGADAVIMTDAVQAGEKSCEYLIQQLGGKGNILLVDGTPIQTIRDRITGCNNVVRKNPGIKVVGQQASKNDRASGLAVTTDMLTATPDVQGIFGMNDPSALGAVLAVEQVKAAGRIKVTGVDGSPESVAELKRTGSPFVGTATQNPAEMVRQAVEVAQGIIDGKPPAQTTILIPSELVTRDSVNEYQGW
;
A
#
# COMPACT_ATOMS: atom_id res chain seq x y z
N MET A 1 42.33 16.37 95.12
CA MET A 1 43.70 16.75 94.96
C MET A 1 44.03 16.58 93.46
N LYS A 2 44.47 17.47 92.80
CA LYS A 2 44.96 17.63 91.43
C LYS A 2 43.96 17.21 90.28
N HIS A 3 43.23 18.20 89.84
CA HIS A 3 42.45 18.22 88.58
C HIS A 3 43.38 18.35 87.37
N ILE A 4 43.21 17.46 86.41
CA ILE A 4 43.83 17.63 85.09
C ILE A 4 42.70 17.85 84.09
N ALA A 5 42.59 19.10 83.59
CA ALA A 5 41.66 19.44 82.51
C ALA A 5 42.25 18.94 81.16
N ARG A 6 41.45 18.24 80.39
CA ARG A 6 41.78 17.86 78.98
C ARG A 6 40.88 18.66 78.09
N THR A 7 41.48 19.57 77.30
CA THR A 7 40.88 20.34 76.30
C THR A 7 40.63 19.47 75.05
N VAL A 8 39.38 19.33 74.62
CA VAL A 8 39.05 18.67 73.37
C VAL A 8 38.80 19.77 72.34
N ALA A 9 39.62 19.78 71.30
CA ALA A 9 39.43 20.65 70.15
C ALA A 9 38.38 20.02 69.20
N VAL A 10 37.28 20.72 68.96
CA VAL A 10 36.27 20.35 68.00
C VAL A 10 36.63 20.95 66.66
N LEU A 11 37.01 20.12 65.66
CA LEU A 11 37.15 20.51 64.25
C LEU A 11 35.72 20.45 63.64
N SER A 12 35.21 21.63 63.31
CA SER A 12 33.98 21.73 62.52
C SER A 12 34.29 21.59 61.03
N VAL A 13 33.91 20.47 60.42
CA VAL A 13 33.94 20.26 59.00
C VAL A 13 32.61 20.81 58.43
N ALA A 14 32.70 21.94 57.73
CA ALA A 14 31.56 22.50 56.96
C ALA A 14 31.39 21.69 55.68
N ALA A 15 30.36 20.83 55.64
CA ALA A 15 29.92 20.16 54.39
C ALA A 15 29.12 21.16 53.56
N VAL A 16 29.68 21.66 52.49
CA VAL A 16 28.97 22.43 51.44
C VAL A 16 28.17 21.43 50.60
N THR A 17 26.87 21.28 50.86
CA THR A 17 25.95 20.61 50.00
C THR A 17 25.64 21.51 48.79
N ALA A 18 26.28 21.21 47.67
CA ALA A 18 25.90 21.80 46.36
C ALA A 18 24.55 21.16 45.95
N PHE A 19 23.46 21.90 46.13
CA PHE A 19 22.19 21.60 45.44
C PHE A 19 22.40 21.85 43.95
N ALA A 20 22.60 20.79 43.17
CA ALA A 20 22.43 20.81 41.73
C ALA A 20 20.94 21.03 41.44
N SER A 21 20.55 22.26 41.15
CA SER A 21 19.28 22.58 40.54
C SER A 21 19.23 21.90 39.18
N ALA A 22 18.54 20.76 39.12
CA ALA A 22 18.08 20.20 37.84
C ALA A 22 17.11 21.22 37.23
N ALA A 23 17.60 22.08 36.35
CA ALA A 23 16.77 22.88 35.48
C ALA A 23 16.02 21.88 34.58
N CYS A 24 14.72 21.68 34.87
CA CYS A 24 13.82 21.12 33.89
C CYS A 24 13.74 22.13 32.73
N THR A 25 14.64 22.03 31.78
CA THR A 25 14.37 22.55 30.45
C THR A 25 13.22 21.73 29.91
N SER A 26 12.05 22.35 29.80
CA SER A 26 10.99 21.95 28.90
C SER A 26 11.57 22.08 27.49
N GLY A 27 12.28 21.02 27.07
CA GLY A 27 12.74 20.88 25.70
C GLY A 27 11.52 20.56 24.84
N ASP A 28 11.29 21.37 23.85
CA ASP A 28 10.58 20.95 22.65
C ASP A 28 11.17 19.59 22.27
N GLY A 29 10.32 18.55 22.20
CA GLY A 29 10.76 17.17 22.11
C GLY A 29 11.59 16.96 20.85
N GLU A 30 12.91 16.93 21.01
CA GLU A 30 13.84 16.56 19.96
C GLU A 30 13.50 15.13 19.52
N ALA A 31 13.30 14.93 18.21
CA ALA A 31 12.97 13.61 17.67
C ALA A 31 14.10 12.63 18.03
N ALA A 32 13.75 11.40 18.41
CA ALA A 32 14.73 10.37 18.69
C ALA A 32 15.62 10.12 17.46
N ALA A 33 16.86 9.71 17.70
CA ALA A 33 17.78 9.36 16.61
C ALA A 33 17.20 8.19 15.79
N LYS A 34 17.44 8.21 14.47
CA LYS A 34 17.12 7.09 13.60
C LYS A 34 17.92 5.84 14.00
N PRO A 35 17.43 4.64 13.72
CA PRO A 35 18.15 3.40 14.03
C PRO A 35 19.45 3.30 13.22
N ASP A 36 20.45 2.62 13.78
CA ASP A 36 21.72 2.35 13.06
C ASP A 36 21.58 1.18 12.08
N LYS A 37 20.55 0.33 12.23
CA LYS A 37 20.24 -0.81 11.37
C LYS A 37 18.76 -1.19 11.49
N ILE A 38 18.25 -1.95 10.53
CA ILE A 38 16.90 -2.50 10.56
C ILE A 38 16.95 -3.92 11.15
N GLU A 39 16.39 -4.11 12.35
CA GLU A 39 16.23 -5.41 13.01
C GLU A 39 14.78 -5.85 13.09
N LYS A 40 13.84 -4.89 13.17
CA LYS A 40 12.41 -5.13 13.33
C LYS A 40 11.63 -4.28 12.33
N ILE A 41 10.81 -4.94 11.53
CA ILE A 41 9.95 -4.31 10.54
C ILE A 41 8.49 -4.50 10.95
N GLY A 42 7.75 -3.41 11.11
CA GLY A 42 6.29 -3.40 11.19
C GLY A 42 5.72 -3.26 9.79
N LEU A 43 4.94 -4.24 9.31
CA LEU A 43 4.17 -4.12 8.09
C LEU A 43 2.71 -3.85 8.44
N MET A 44 2.12 -2.83 7.83
CA MET A 44 0.69 -2.51 7.99
C MET A 44 0.02 -2.57 6.64
N VAL A 45 -1.01 -3.39 6.54
CA VAL A 45 -1.80 -3.60 5.33
C VAL A 45 -3.25 -3.16 5.54
N GLN A 46 -3.95 -2.85 4.45
CA GLN A 46 -5.32 -2.36 4.54
C GLN A 46 -6.32 -3.46 4.90
N ASP A 47 -6.20 -4.66 4.27
CA ASP A 47 -7.14 -5.77 4.44
C ASP A 47 -6.53 -7.09 3.94
N MET A 48 -6.22 -8.00 4.85
CA MET A 48 -5.64 -9.31 4.53
C MET A 48 -6.59 -10.25 3.76
N SER A 49 -7.87 -9.90 3.63
CA SER A 49 -8.79 -10.65 2.76
C SER A 49 -8.48 -10.48 1.27
N ASN A 50 -7.75 -9.41 0.90
CA ASN A 50 -7.24 -9.22 -0.45
C ASN A 50 -5.91 -9.93 -0.63
N PRO A 51 -5.76 -10.87 -1.60
CA PRO A 51 -4.53 -11.63 -1.84
C PRO A 51 -3.29 -10.77 -2.09
N PHE A 52 -3.46 -9.53 -2.59
CA PHE A 52 -2.40 -8.57 -2.77
C PHE A 52 -1.60 -8.31 -1.48
N PHE A 53 -2.29 -8.16 -0.36
CA PHE A 53 -1.62 -7.92 0.92
C PHE A 53 -0.99 -9.17 1.52
N SER A 54 -1.52 -10.36 1.20
CA SER A 54 -0.85 -11.62 1.56
C SER A 54 0.48 -11.79 0.82
N ALA A 55 0.54 -11.38 -0.45
CA ALA A 55 1.79 -11.38 -1.23
C ALA A 55 2.76 -10.30 -0.72
N MET A 56 2.26 -9.15 -0.28
CA MET A 56 3.06 -8.10 0.37
C MET A 56 3.69 -8.61 1.68
N ASP A 57 2.93 -9.30 2.53
CA ASP A 57 3.42 -9.92 3.76
C ASP A 57 4.52 -10.97 3.49
N LYS A 58 4.32 -11.82 2.48
CA LYS A 58 5.35 -12.78 2.05
C LYS A 58 6.62 -12.05 1.61
N GLY A 59 6.48 -11.00 0.78
CA GLY A 59 7.61 -10.19 0.35
C GLY A 59 8.35 -9.51 1.51
N ALA A 60 7.63 -9.05 2.53
CA ALA A 60 8.22 -8.47 3.74
C ALA A 60 9.07 -9.49 4.51
N LYS A 61 8.55 -10.70 4.70
CA LYS A 61 9.27 -11.80 5.34
C LYS A 61 10.55 -12.18 4.59
N GLU A 62 10.46 -12.24 3.26
CA GLU A 62 11.61 -12.53 2.40
C GLU A 62 12.66 -11.40 2.42
N ALA A 63 12.23 -10.13 2.38
CA ALA A 63 13.13 -8.99 2.46
C ALA A 63 13.81 -8.90 3.83
N ALA A 64 13.07 -9.09 4.91
CA ALA A 64 13.61 -9.11 6.28
C ALA A 64 14.63 -10.24 6.48
N ALA A 65 14.34 -11.45 6.00
CA ALA A 65 15.25 -12.60 6.13
C ALA A 65 16.63 -12.33 5.47
N LYS A 66 16.66 -11.58 4.35
CA LYS A 66 17.92 -11.23 3.65
C LYS A 66 18.84 -10.34 4.47
N ILE A 67 18.30 -9.54 5.39
CA ILE A 67 19.07 -8.61 6.23
C ILE A 67 19.14 -9.06 7.70
N GLY A 68 18.59 -10.26 8.02
CA GLY A 68 18.53 -10.79 9.39
C GLY A 68 17.53 -10.08 10.32
N ALA A 69 16.56 -9.37 9.76
CA ALA A 69 15.49 -8.70 10.49
C ALA A 69 14.27 -9.61 10.70
N THR A 70 13.39 -9.21 11.61
CA THR A 70 12.09 -9.82 11.85
C THR A 70 10.96 -8.94 11.34
N THR A 71 9.80 -9.54 11.02
CA THR A 71 8.60 -8.81 10.60
C THR A 71 7.44 -9.07 11.55
N ASN A 72 6.62 -8.03 11.77
CA ASN A 72 5.32 -8.13 12.42
C ASN A 72 4.29 -7.46 11.48
N THR A 73 3.33 -8.25 10.98
CA THR A 73 2.30 -7.76 10.07
C THR A 73 1.00 -7.52 10.81
N GLN A 74 0.39 -6.35 10.59
CA GLN A 74 -0.89 -5.95 11.17
C GLN A 74 -1.89 -5.66 10.05
N ASP A 75 -3.12 -6.16 10.23
CA ASP A 75 -4.27 -5.95 9.35
C ASP A 75 -5.14 -4.80 9.89
N ALA A 76 -5.26 -3.73 9.14
CA ALA A 76 -6.08 -2.58 9.54
C ALA A 76 -7.58 -2.84 9.41
N GLN A 77 -8.00 -3.87 8.63
CA GLN A 77 -9.40 -4.20 8.36
C GLN A 77 -10.18 -2.99 7.79
N LEU A 78 -9.54 -2.21 6.93
CA LEU A 78 -10.05 -0.97 6.32
C LEU A 78 -10.47 0.10 7.36
N ASP A 79 -9.94 0.04 8.57
CA ASP A 79 -10.26 0.95 9.67
C ASP A 79 -9.05 1.82 10.03
N LEU A 80 -9.18 3.15 9.85
CA LEU A 80 -8.14 4.11 10.18
C LEU A 80 -7.80 4.15 11.68
N ALA A 81 -8.79 3.94 12.56
CA ALA A 81 -8.53 3.94 14.00
C ALA A 81 -7.71 2.71 14.40
N ASN A 82 -7.99 1.54 13.82
CA ASN A 82 -7.16 0.36 13.98
C ASN A 82 -5.73 0.63 13.51
N GLN A 83 -5.56 1.25 12.32
CA GLN A 83 -4.25 1.54 11.77
C GLN A 83 -3.45 2.52 12.66
N ASN A 84 -4.10 3.55 13.20
CA ASN A 84 -3.48 4.45 14.18
C ASN A 84 -3.00 3.71 15.45
N ASN A 85 -3.85 2.83 16.02
CA ASN A 85 -3.51 2.03 17.20
C ASN A 85 -2.34 1.07 16.93
N GLN A 86 -2.27 0.52 15.71
CA GLN A 86 -1.20 -0.37 15.28
C GLN A 86 0.14 0.37 15.18
N ILE A 87 0.16 1.62 14.70
CA ILE A 87 1.37 2.47 14.74
C ILE A 87 1.83 2.66 16.18
N ASP A 88 0.93 2.99 17.10
CA ASP A 88 1.27 3.18 18.51
C ASP A 88 1.82 1.88 19.14
N ALA A 89 1.28 0.73 18.74
CA ALA A 89 1.82 -0.58 19.14
C ALA A 89 3.23 -0.82 18.59
N PHE A 90 3.51 -0.46 17.34
CA PHE A 90 4.85 -0.56 16.76
C PHE A 90 5.85 0.38 17.42
N ILE A 91 5.44 1.59 17.79
CA ILE A 91 6.27 2.50 18.59
C ILE A 91 6.66 1.83 19.94
N GLN A 92 5.69 1.22 20.63
CA GLN A 92 5.94 0.52 21.91
C GLN A 92 6.84 -0.71 21.74
N GLN A 93 6.77 -1.42 20.61
CA GLN A 93 7.62 -2.57 20.30
C GLN A 93 9.03 -2.17 19.88
N GLY A 94 9.28 -0.88 19.63
CA GLY A 94 10.55 -0.37 19.16
C GLY A 94 10.92 -0.99 17.81
N VAL A 95 10.04 -0.90 16.81
CA VAL A 95 10.39 -1.27 15.46
C VAL A 95 11.27 -0.19 14.82
N ASP A 96 12.14 -0.58 13.90
CA ASP A 96 13.09 0.33 13.23
C ASP A 96 12.50 0.93 11.95
N LEU A 97 11.63 0.15 11.30
CA LEU A 97 10.97 0.47 10.06
C LEU A 97 9.49 0.13 10.13
N ILE A 98 8.64 1.06 9.75
CA ILE A 98 7.23 0.80 9.42
C ILE A 98 7.07 0.88 7.90
N VAL A 99 6.58 -0.21 7.30
CA VAL A 99 6.11 -0.24 5.92
C VAL A 99 4.58 -0.21 5.97
N ILE A 100 3.95 0.77 5.33
CA ILE A 100 2.52 1.02 5.47
C ILE A 100 1.82 1.17 4.11
N SER A 101 0.73 0.42 3.90
CA SER A 101 -0.30 0.74 2.91
C SER A 101 -1.46 1.41 3.65
N ALA A 102 -1.61 2.73 3.46
CA ALA A 102 -2.53 3.53 4.26
C ALA A 102 -3.99 3.31 3.86
N VAL A 103 -4.87 3.17 4.86
CA VAL A 103 -6.34 3.13 4.67
C VAL A 103 -6.87 4.53 4.30
N ASP A 104 -6.29 5.57 4.91
CA ASP A 104 -6.56 6.97 4.60
C ASP A 104 -5.23 7.74 4.50
N GLU A 105 -4.96 8.26 3.31
CA GLU A 105 -3.70 8.92 2.95
C GLU A 105 -3.37 10.13 3.83
N ASN A 106 -4.38 10.86 4.28
CA ASN A 106 -4.24 12.08 5.08
C ASN A 106 -4.48 11.82 6.56
N GLY A 107 -5.50 11.02 6.90
CA GLY A 107 -5.89 10.73 8.27
C GLY A 107 -4.83 10.00 9.08
N ILE A 108 -3.89 9.33 8.42
CA ILE A 108 -2.79 8.60 9.07
C ILE A 108 -1.62 9.52 9.49
N GLU A 109 -1.51 10.74 8.95
CA GLU A 109 -0.39 11.67 9.17
C GLU A 109 -0.01 11.86 10.65
N PRO A 110 -0.95 12.12 11.58
CA PRO A 110 -0.57 12.34 12.98
C PRO A 110 0.09 11.12 13.65
N ALA A 111 -0.28 9.91 13.24
CA ALA A 111 0.34 8.68 13.74
C ALA A 111 1.73 8.46 13.16
N ILE A 112 1.91 8.72 11.86
CA ILE A 112 3.23 8.70 11.21
C ILE A 112 4.18 9.69 11.87
N GLU A 113 3.72 10.90 12.17
CA GLU A 113 4.54 11.88 12.88
C GLU A 113 4.96 11.40 14.29
N ARG A 114 4.09 10.68 15.02
CA ARG A 114 4.45 10.05 16.30
C ARG A 114 5.55 9.01 16.11
N ALA A 115 5.41 8.13 15.10
CA ALA A 115 6.42 7.12 14.79
C ALA A 115 7.77 7.76 14.45
N LYS A 116 7.77 8.81 13.63
CA LYS A 116 8.99 9.54 13.26
C LYS A 116 9.65 10.27 14.43
N ARG A 117 8.86 10.85 15.33
CA ARG A 117 9.41 11.42 16.58
C ARG A 117 10.04 10.35 17.49
N ALA A 118 9.57 9.11 17.41
CA ALA A 118 10.18 7.96 18.10
C ALA A 118 11.43 7.41 17.37
N GLY A 119 11.90 8.05 16.30
CA GLY A 119 13.07 7.65 15.52
C GLY A 119 12.78 6.59 14.45
N ILE A 120 11.54 6.15 14.28
CA ILE A 120 11.17 5.09 13.34
C ILE A 120 11.14 5.65 11.91
N ILE A 121 11.72 4.93 10.96
CA ILE A 121 11.59 5.23 9.52
C ILE A 121 10.23 4.73 9.04
N VAL A 122 9.51 5.55 8.27
CA VAL A 122 8.18 5.19 7.76
C VAL A 122 8.17 5.27 6.24
N ILE A 123 7.99 4.14 5.58
CA ILE A 123 7.89 4.04 4.12
C ILE A 123 6.48 3.61 3.74
N ALA A 124 5.80 4.45 2.96
CA ALA A 124 4.51 4.08 2.38
C ALA A 124 4.69 3.18 1.15
N VAL A 125 3.82 2.20 0.99
CA VAL A 125 3.78 1.31 -0.18
C VAL A 125 2.36 1.22 -0.72
N ASP A 126 2.23 1.03 -2.05
CA ASP A 126 0.94 0.91 -2.76
C ASP A 126 0.07 2.16 -2.69
N THR A 127 -0.25 2.64 -1.51
CA THR A 127 -1.03 3.86 -1.27
C THR A 127 -0.16 4.90 -0.56
N PRO A 128 -0.15 6.17 -1.00
CA PRO A 128 0.53 7.22 -0.29
C PRO A 128 0.08 7.36 1.16
N ALA A 129 0.99 7.78 2.03
CA ALA A 129 0.70 8.11 3.41
C ALA A 129 1.40 9.43 3.74
N LYS A 130 0.64 10.47 4.02
CA LYS A 130 1.16 11.79 4.31
C LYS A 130 2.08 11.76 5.53
N GLY A 131 3.25 12.37 5.41
CA GLY A 131 4.27 12.35 6.46
C GLY A 131 5.29 11.21 6.35
N ALA A 132 5.08 10.19 5.51
CA ALA A 132 6.07 9.13 5.28
C ALA A 132 7.39 9.67 4.71
N ASP A 133 8.50 8.97 4.97
CA ASP A 133 9.83 9.36 4.46
C ASP A 133 9.97 9.12 2.95
N ALA A 134 9.27 8.12 2.43
CA ALA A 134 9.14 7.85 1.01
C ALA A 134 7.86 7.06 0.71
N VAL A 135 7.46 7.05 -0.57
CA VAL A 135 6.33 6.28 -1.11
C VAL A 135 6.82 5.42 -2.26
N ILE A 136 6.52 4.14 -2.23
CA ILE A 136 6.83 3.20 -3.33
C ILE A 136 5.53 2.58 -3.79
N MET A 137 5.16 2.81 -5.04
CA MET A 137 3.87 2.36 -5.59
C MET A 137 4.00 2.05 -7.08
N THR A 138 3.06 1.30 -7.60
CA THR A 138 2.94 1.13 -9.05
C THR A 138 2.59 2.47 -9.69
N ASP A 139 3.08 2.73 -10.91
CA ASP A 139 2.53 3.80 -11.75
C ASP A 139 1.08 3.44 -12.11
N ALA A 140 0.16 3.85 -11.25
CA ALA A 140 -1.24 3.48 -11.32
C ALA A 140 -1.95 4.10 -12.53
N VAL A 141 -1.53 5.30 -12.96
CA VAL A 141 -2.04 5.92 -14.19
C VAL A 141 -1.63 5.05 -15.38
N GLN A 142 -0.37 4.67 -15.48
CA GLN A 142 0.13 3.79 -16.55
C GLN A 142 -0.56 2.42 -16.53
N ALA A 143 -0.80 1.84 -15.36
CA ALA A 143 -1.50 0.55 -15.22
C ALA A 143 -2.93 0.66 -15.77
N GLY A 144 -3.67 1.71 -15.40
CA GLY A 144 -4.99 2.00 -15.93
C GLY A 144 -4.98 2.23 -17.44
N GLU A 145 -3.99 2.98 -17.95
CA GLU A 145 -3.82 3.22 -19.39
C GLU A 145 -3.59 1.90 -20.14
N LYS A 146 -2.62 1.09 -19.72
CA LYS A 146 -2.29 -0.20 -20.39
C LYS A 146 -3.46 -1.17 -20.43
N SER A 147 -4.14 -1.34 -19.31
CA SER A 147 -5.28 -2.25 -19.21
C SER A 147 -6.45 -1.78 -20.07
N CYS A 148 -6.79 -0.49 -20.02
CA CYS A 148 -7.89 0.09 -20.78
C CYS A 148 -7.58 0.16 -22.29
N GLU A 149 -6.33 0.48 -22.66
CA GLU A 149 -5.88 0.49 -24.05
C GLU A 149 -6.02 -0.90 -24.69
N TYR A 150 -5.61 -1.94 -23.95
CA TYR A 150 -5.79 -3.30 -24.42
C TYR A 150 -7.26 -3.70 -24.55
N LEU A 151 -8.12 -3.30 -23.58
CA LEU A 151 -9.55 -3.52 -23.69
C LEU A 151 -10.09 -2.89 -24.98
N ILE A 152 -9.77 -1.63 -25.24
CA ILE A 152 -10.20 -0.90 -26.44
C ILE A 152 -9.69 -1.57 -27.72
N GLN A 153 -8.45 -2.04 -27.72
CA GLN A 153 -7.88 -2.81 -28.82
C GLN A 153 -8.69 -4.08 -29.09
N GLN A 154 -9.07 -4.82 -28.05
CA GLN A 154 -9.87 -6.03 -28.17
C GLN A 154 -11.31 -5.76 -28.68
N LEU A 155 -11.78 -4.53 -28.54
CA LEU A 155 -13.07 -4.06 -29.08
C LEU A 155 -12.98 -3.49 -30.49
N GLY A 156 -11.78 -3.41 -31.07
CA GLY A 156 -11.56 -2.78 -32.39
C GLY A 156 -11.82 -1.27 -32.39
N GLY A 157 -11.58 -0.61 -31.25
CA GLY A 157 -11.64 0.86 -31.10
C GLY A 157 -13.06 1.45 -31.01
N LYS A 158 -14.11 0.64 -30.83
CA LYS A 158 -15.50 1.09 -30.73
C LYS A 158 -16.35 0.23 -29.80
N GLY A 159 -17.33 0.84 -29.16
CA GLY A 159 -18.29 0.14 -28.30
C GLY A 159 -18.55 0.87 -26.98
N ASN A 160 -19.46 0.30 -26.21
CA ASN A 160 -19.84 0.76 -24.89
C ASN A 160 -19.05 -0.02 -23.83
N ILE A 161 -18.46 0.69 -22.88
CA ILE A 161 -17.73 0.08 -21.77
C ILE A 161 -18.28 0.50 -20.42
N LEU A 162 -18.10 -0.38 -19.42
CA LEU A 162 -18.34 -0.10 -18.02
C LEU A 162 -17.01 0.06 -17.28
N LEU A 163 -17.00 0.92 -16.27
CA LEU A 163 -15.90 1.05 -15.33
C LEU A 163 -16.36 0.52 -13.96
N VAL A 164 -15.74 -0.57 -13.51
CA VAL A 164 -15.90 -1.05 -12.13
C VAL A 164 -14.84 -0.35 -11.31
N ASP A 165 -15.26 0.70 -10.62
CA ASP A 165 -14.44 1.55 -9.75
C ASP A 165 -14.31 0.93 -8.35
N GLY A 166 -13.63 1.61 -7.42
CA GLY A 166 -13.40 1.12 -6.06
C GLY A 166 -13.43 2.20 -5.01
N THR A 167 -12.82 1.90 -3.85
CA THR A 167 -12.68 2.86 -2.76
C THR A 167 -11.88 4.09 -3.19
N PRO A 168 -12.19 5.30 -2.70
CA PRO A 168 -11.63 6.54 -3.22
C PRO A 168 -10.21 6.84 -2.68
N ILE A 169 -9.28 5.89 -2.78
CA ILE A 169 -7.85 6.10 -2.52
C ILE A 169 -7.10 6.52 -3.79
N GLN A 170 -5.92 7.13 -3.64
CA GLN A 170 -5.15 7.69 -4.77
C GLN A 170 -4.91 6.68 -5.88
N THR A 171 -4.43 5.49 -5.53
CA THR A 171 -4.12 4.42 -6.49
C THR A 171 -5.32 4.06 -7.37
N ILE A 172 -6.52 4.00 -6.79
CA ILE A 172 -7.76 3.69 -7.54
C ILE A 172 -8.16 4.85 -8.45
N ARG A 173 -8.11 6.09 -7.92
CA ARG A 173 -8.37 7.29 -8.74
C ARG A 173 -7.43 7.39 -9.94
N ASP A 174 -6.16 7.04 -9.77
CA ASP A 174 -5.14 7.09 -10.82
C ASP A 174 -5.40 6.03 -11.90
N ARG A 175 -5.79 4.80 -11.52
CA ARG A 175 -6.18 3.77 -12.51
C ARG A 175 -7.37 4.20 -13.36
N ILE A 176 -8.40 4.74 -12.73
CA ILE A 176 -9.57 5.28 -13.44
C ILE A 176 -9.19 6.47 -14.32
N THR A 177 -8.30 7.35 -13.83
CA THR A 177 -7.75 8.47 -14.62
C THR A 177 -7.02 7.95 -15.85
N GLY A 178 -6.18 6.94 -15.70
CA GLY A 178 -5.47 6.28 -16.80
C GLY A 178 -6.43 5.74 -17.86
N CYS A 179 -7.44 4.98 -17.46
CA CYS A 179 -8.46 4.48 -18.40
C CYS A 179 -9.18 5.64 -19.11
N ASN A 180 -9.61 6.68 -18.39
CA ASN A 180 -10.26 7.84 -18.98
C ASN A 180 -9.34 8.62 -19.94
N ASN A 181 -8.02 8.65 -19.70
CA ASN A 181 -7.05 9.24 -20.65
C ASN A 181 -7.10 8.53 -22.01
N VAL A 182 -7.18 7.19 -21.98
CA VAL A 182 -7.24 6.38 -23.20
C VAL A 182 -8.59 6.53 -23.88
N VAL A 183 -9.69 6.49 -23.13
CA VAL A 183 -11.05 6.68 -23.67
C VAL A 183 -11.17 8.02 -24.40
N ARG A 184 -10.64 9.11 -23.85
CA ARG A 184 -10.65 10.43 -24.51
C ARG A 184 -9.94 10.45 -25.87
N LYS A 185 -8.95 9.60 -26.07
CA LYS A 185 -8.23 9.46 -27.35
C LYS A 185 -8.95 8.54 -28.35
N ASN A 186 -10.00 7.83 -27.92
CA ASN A 186 -10.72 6.85 -28.70
C ASN A 186 -12.23 7.21 -28.80
N PRO A 187 -12.63 8.14 -29.69
CA PRO A 187 -14.00 8.67 -29.75
C PRO A 187 -15.06 7.62 -30.12
N GLY A 188 -14.67 6.45 -30.62
CA GLY A 188 -15.56 5.32 -30.86
C GLY A 188 -15.97 4.57 -29.59
N ILE A 189 -15.33 4.85 -28.44
CA ILE A 189 -15.62 4.23 -27.14
C ILE A 189 -16.48 5.17 -26.30
N LYS A 190 -17.50 4.60 -25.64
CA LYS A 190 -18.37 5.34 -24.72
C LYS A 190 -18.38 4.65 -23.36
N VAL A 191 -18.07 5.38 -22.29
CA VAL A 191 -18.31 4.93 -20.92
C VAL A 191 -19.81 5.13 -20.65
N VAL A 192 -20.54 4.03 -20.45
CA VAL A 192 -22.00 4.04 -20.28
C VAL A 192 -22.43 3.72 -18.85
N GLY A 193 -21.47 3.41 -17.97
CA GLY A 193 -21.70 3.20 -16.53
C GLY A 193 -20.38 3.15 -15.78
N GLN A 194 -20.41 3.68 -14.55
CA GLN A 194 -19.32 3.59 -13.58
C GLN A 194 -19.93 3.44 -12.19
N GLN A 195 -19.52 2.40 -11.47
CA GLN A 195 -19.92 2.18 -10.07
C GLN A 195 -18.74 1.68 -9.24
N ALA A 196 -18.68 2.15 -7.98
CA ALA A 196 -17.65 1.74 -7.04
C ALA A 196 -17.99 0.41 -6.38
N SER A 197 -17.05 -0.53 -6.41
CA SER A 197 -17.01 -1.74 -5.61
C SER A 197 -16.27 -1.47 -4.28
N LYS A 198 -16.17 -2.50 -3.44
CA LYS A 198 -15.34 -2.47 -2.22
C LYS A 198 -13.96 -3.08 -2.46
N ASN A 199 -13.47 -3.08 -3.68
CA ASN A 199 -12.20 -3.67 -4.13
C ASN A 199 -12.13 -5.21 -4.04
N ASP A 200 -13.27 -5.88 -3.86
CA ASP A 200 -13.39 -7.33 -3.72
C ASP A 200 -14.27 -7.95 -4.83
N ARG A 201 -14.20 -9.27 -4.97
CA ARG A 201 -14.93 -10.03 -6.00
C ARG A 201 -16.45 -9.97 -5.83
N ALA A 202 -16.95 -10.03 -4.60
CA ALA A 202 -18.39 -10.07 -4.34
C ALA A 202 -19.07 -8.75 -4.70
N SER A 203 -18.46 -7.63 -4.29
CA SER A 203 -18.96 -6.30 -4.63
C SER A 203 -18.75 -5.99 -6.12
N GLY A 204 -17.66 -6.44 -6.73
CA GLY A 204 -17.42 -6.36 -8.18
C GLY A 204 -18.52 -7.07 -8.98
N LEU A 205 -18.91 -8.30 -8.56
CA LEU A 205 -20.06 -9.03 -9.13
C LEU A 205 -21.36 -8.23 -9.00
N ALA A 206 -21.65 -7.73 -7.79
CA ALA A 206 -22.92 -7.03 -7.53
C ALA A 206 -23.06 -5.78 -8.39
N VAL A 207 -22.07 -4.85 -8.36
CA VAL A 207 -22.16 -3.59 -9.12
C VAL A 207 -22.15 -3.83 -10.63
N THR A 208 -21.45 -4.86 -11.10
CA THR A 208 -21.45 -5.21 -12.53
C THR A 208 -22.81 -5.77 -12.97
N THR A 209 -23.43 -6.60 -12.15
CA THR A 209 -24.79 -7.13 -12.41
C THR A 209 -25.80 -5.99 -12.53
N ASP A 210 -25.74 -5.02 -11.62
CA ASP A 210 -26.61 -3.84 -11.63
C ASP A 210 -26.38 -3.00 -12.90
N MET A 211 -25.13 -2.73 -13.25
CA MET A 211 -24.80 -1.96 -14.45
C MET A 211 -25.20 -2.67 -15.76
N LEU A 212 -25.01 -3.99 -15.85
CA LEU A 212 -25.43 -4.78 -17.02
C LEU A 212 -26.94 -4.86 -17.15
N THR A 213 -27.67 -4.84 -16.04
CA THR A 213 -29.14 -4.76 -16.04
C THR A 213 -29.63 -3.41 -16.53
N ALA A 214 -29.01 -2.33 -16.06
CA ALA A 214 -29.37 -0.97 -16.49
C ALA A 214 -28.94 -0.66 -17.94
N THR A 215 -27.83 -1.25 -18.40
CA THR A 215 -27.24 -0.99 -19.72
C THR A 215 -26.80 -2.31 -20.36
N PRO A 216 -27.71 -3.04 -21.03
CA PRO A 216 -27.39 -4.37 -21.58
C PRO A 216 -26.51 -4.34 -22.84
N ASP A 217 -26.42 -3.18 -23.54
CA ASP A 217 -25.56 -3.00 -24.72
C ASP A 217 -24.16 -2.56 -24.32
N VAL A 218 -23.39 -3.51 -23.77
CA VAL A 218 -21.99 -3.34 -23.33
C VAL A 218 -21.11 -4.35 -24.05
N GLN A 219 -19.92 -3.92 -24.46
CA GLN A 219 -18.91 -4.73 -25.13
C GLN A 219 -17.66 -4.91 -24.29
N GLY A 220 -17.38 -4.00 -23.34
CA GLY A 220 -16.17 -4.07 -22.51
C GLY A 220 -16.41 -3.64 -21.08
N ILE A 221 -15.60 -4.20 -20.18
CA ILE A 221 -15.58 -3.83 -18.75
C ILE A 221 -14.12 -3.66 -18.32
N PHE A 222 -13.80 -2.49 -17.80
CA PHE A 222 -12.55 -2.25 -17.09
C PHE A 222 -12.81 -2.36 -15.60
N GLY A 223 -12.16 -3.32 -14.94
CA GLY A 223 -12.12 -3.41 -13.48
C GLY A 223 -10.84 -2.75 -12.95
N MET A 224 -10.98 -1.84 -12.00
CA MET A 224 -9.85 -1.09 -11.46
C MET A 224 -8.84 -1.98 -10.72
N ASN A 225 -9.24 -3.19 -10.28
CA ASN A 225 -8.36 -4.23 -9.77
C ASN A 225 -8.85 -5.63 -10.20
N ASP A 226 -7.99 -6.65 -10.07
CA ASP A 226 -8.32 -8.02 -10.45
C ASP A 226 -9.46 -8.63 -9.66
N PRO A 227 -9.58 -8.50 -8.32
CA PRO A 227 -10.72 -9.04 -7.60
C PRO A 227 -12.06 -8.53 -8.13
N SER A 228 -12.20 -7.21 -8.35
CA SER A 228 -13.44 -6.63 -8.90
C SER A 228 -13.67 -7.03 -10.35
N ALA A 229 -12.61 -7.10 -11.18
CA ALA A 229 -12.69 -7.57 -12.56
C ALA A 229 -13.12 -9.04 -12.65
N LEU A 230 -12.63 -9.90 -11.77
CA LEU A 230 -13.05 -11.30 -11.68
C LEU A 230 -14.49 -11.42 -11.17
N GLY A 231 -14.97 -10.48 -10.35
CA GLY A 231 -16.38 -10.32 -10.04
C GLY A 231 -17.20 -9.97 -11.28
N ALA A 232 -16.71 -9.05 -12.11
CA ALA A 232 -17.34 -8.69 -13.38
C ALA A 232 -17.37 -9.87 -14.36
N VAL A 233 -16.35 -10.72 -14.41
CA VAL A 233 -16.36 -11.98 -15.18
C VAL A 233 -17.55 -12.84 -14.81
N LEU A 234 -17.80 -13.03 -13.52
CA LEU A 234 -18.95 -13.82 -13.04
C LEU A 234 -20.29 -13.22 -13.47
N ALA A 235 -20.43 -11.88 -13.39
CA ALA A 235 -21.64 -11.18 -13.86
C ALA A 235 -21.88 -11.40 -15.36
N VAL A 236 -20.81 -11.27 -16.17
CA VAL A 236 -20.86 -11.50 -17.63
C VAL A 236 -21.26 -12.94 -17.96
N GLU A 237 -20.79 -13.93 -17.20
CA GLU A 237 -21.15 -15.34 -17.37
C GLU A 237 -22.59 -15.61 -16.98
N GLN A 238 -23.07 -15.01 -15.89
CA GLN A 238 -24.47 -15.15 -15.45
C GLN A 238 -25.47 -14.69 -16.53
N VAL A 239 -25.15 -13.59 -17.23
CA VAL A 239 -25.98 -13.11 -18.35
C VAL A 239 -25.63 -13.79 -19.69
N LYS A 240 -24.79 -14.83 -19.68
CA LYS A 240 -24.37 -15.61 -20.87
C LYS A 240 -23.75 -14.76 -21.97
N ALA A 241 -22.99 -13.71 -21.61
CA ALA A 241 -22.39 -12.76 -22.53
C ALA A 241 -20.88 -12.91 -22.72
N ALA A 242 -20.27 -14.01 -22.23
CA ALA A 242 -18.81 -14.25 -22.26
C ALA A 242 -18.18 -14.18 -23.66
N GLY A 243 -18.93 -14.54 -24.71
CA GLY A 243 -18.47 -14.42 -26.09
C GLY A 243 -18.50 -12.97 -26.64
N ARG A 244 -19.25 -12.06 -26.03
CA ARG A 244 -19.52 -10.71 -26.50
C ARG A 244 -18.82 -9.63 -25.69
N ILE A 245 -18.77 -9.77 -24.37
CA ILE A 245 -18.16 -8.79 -23.46
C ILE A 245 -16.73 -9.20 -23.14
N LYS A 246 -15.80 -8.26 -23.18
CA LYS A 246 -14.41 -8.43 -22.76
C LYS A 246 -14.19 -7.74 -21.42
N VAL A 247 -13.36 -8.34 -20.57
CA VAL A 247 -13.03 -7.80 -19.24
C VAL A 247 -11.53 -7.68 -19.11
N THR A 248 -11.05 -6.56 -18.59
CA THR A 248 -9.66 -6.38 -18.17
C THR A 248 -9.59 -5.92 -16.73
N GLY A 249 -8.45 -6.18 -16.08
CA GLY A 249 -8.19 -5.83 -14.69
C GLY A 249 -6.84 -5.13 -14.51
N VAL A 250 -6.50 -4.91 -13.27
CA VAL A 250 -5.18 -4.45 -12.81
C VAL A 250 -4.82 -5.27 -11.59
N ASP A 251 -3.63 -5.73 -11.47
CA ASP A 251 -2.80 -6.29 -10.40
C ASP A 251 -1.87 -7.38 -10.95
N GLY A 252 -2.27 -8.20 -11.92
CA GLY A 252 -1.51 -9.37 -12.35
C GLY A 252 -1.52 -10.49 -11.30
N SER A 253 -2.63 -10.64 -10.59
CA SER A 253 -2.77 -11.61 -9.50
C SER A 253 -2.70 -13.07 -9.99
N PRO A 254 -2.30 -14.04 -9.15
CA PRO A 254 -2.33 -15.46 -9.50
C PRO A 254 -3.69 -15.93 -9.99
N GLU A 255 -4.78 -15.38 -9.44
CA GLU A 255 -6.14 -15.69 -9.84
C GLU A 255 -6.46 -15.15 -11.23
N SER A 256 -6.03 -13.94 -11.57
CA SER A 256 -6.19 -13.38 -12.90
C SER A 256 -5.37 -14.14 -13.94
N VAL A 257 -4.17 -14.60 -13.57
CA VAL A 257 -3.35 -15.49 -14.40
C VAL A 257 -4.08 -16.80 -14.70
N ALA A 258 -4.69 -17.42 -13.69
CA ALA A 258 -5.49 -18.62 -13.87
C ALA A 258 -6.71 -18.36 -14.77
N GLU A 259 -7.36 -17.22 -14.61
CA GLU A 259 -8.52 -16.83 -15.41
C GLU A 259 -8.13 -16.52 -16.86
N LEU A 260 -6.98 -15.89 -17.12
CA LEU A 260 -6.45 -15.71 -18.48
C LEU A 260 -6.19 -17.04 -19.19
N LYS A 261 -5.74 -18.08 -18.47
CA LYS A 261 -5.52 -19.43 -19.01
C LYS A 261 -6.81 -20.21 -19.26
N ARG A 262 -7.92 -19.80 -18.65
CA ARG A 262 -9.22 -20.49 -18.78
C ARG A 262 -9.81 -20.24 -20.16
N THR A 263 -10.06 -21.34 -20.90
CA THR A 263 -10.70 -21.28 -22.21
C THR A 263 -12.10 -20.71 -22.12
N GLY A 264 -12.44 -19.78 -23.02
CA GLY A 264 -13.78 -19.17 -23.07
C GLY A 264 -14.06 -18.09 -22.03
N SER A 265 -13.12 -17.77 -21.14
CA SER A 265 -13.27 -16.66 -20.22
C SER A 265 -13.40 -15.31 -20.94
N PRO A 266 -14.26 -14.42 -20.49
CA PRO A 266 -14.30 -13.03 -20.97
C PRO A 266 -13.10 -12.20 -20.52
N PHE A 267 -12.33 -12.65 -19.52
CA PHE A 267 -11.14 -11.95 -19.03
C PHE A 267 -10.00 -12.06 -20.05
N VAL A 268 -9.50 -10.93 -20.54
CA VAL A 268 -8.54 -10.91 -21.65
C VAL A 268 -7.18 -10.32 -21.30
N GLY A 269 -7.06 -9.53 -20.23
CA GLY A 269 -5.80 -8.91 -19.84
C GLY A 269 -5.84 -8.29 -18.46
N THR A 270 -4.67 -8.13 -17.85
CA THR A 270 -4.46 -7.40 -16.60
C THR A 270 -3.14 -6.64 -16.66
N ALA A 271 -3.12 -5.42 -16.12
CA ALA A 271 -1.88 -4.67 -15.89
C ALA A 271 -1.28 -5.08 -14.56
N THR A 272 0.04 -5.24 -14.49
CA THR A 272 0.70 -5.85 -13.33
C THR A 272 0.97 -4.86 -12.21
N GLN A 273 0.99 -5.37 -10.99
CA GLN A 273 1.65 -4.81 -9.82
C GLN A 273 2.66 -5.83 -9.27
N ASN A 274 3.51 -5.40 -8.35
CA ASN A 274 4.40 -6.31 -7.63
C ASN A 274 4.48 -5.94 -6.14
N PRO A 275 3.59 -6.45 -5.29
CA PRO A 275 3.54 -6.11 -3.87
C PRO A 275 4.81 -6.52 -3.11
N ALA A 276 5.43 -7.65 -3.47
CA ALA A 276 6.68 -8.08 -2.85
C ALA A 276 7.84 -7.14 -3.19
N GLU A 277 7.91 -6.69 -4.43
CA GLU A 277 8.92 -5.73 -4.90
C GLU A 277 8.76 -4.37 -4.20
N MET A 278 7.54 -3.90 -3.97
CA MET A 278 7.30 -2.65 -3.23
C MET A 278 7.92 -2.70 -1.84
N VAL A 279 7.73 -3.81 -1.11
CA VAL A 279 8.31 -3.96 0.23
C VAL A 279 9.82 -4.15 0.17
N ARG A 280 10.34 -4.89 -0.81
CA ARG A 280 11.78 -5.03 -1.01
C ARG A 280 12.44 -3.66 -1.20
N GLN A 281 11.89 -2.83 -2.07
CA GLN A 281 12.38 -1.46 -2.28
C GLN A 281 12.19 -0.58 -1.05
N ALA A 282 11.11 -0.76 -0.27
CA ALA A 282 10.91 -0.03 0.98
C ALA A 282 12.05 -0.29 1.99
N VAL A 283 12.46 -1.56 2.13
CA VAL A 283 13.60 -1.93 2.98
C VAL A 283 14.92 -1.32 2.45
N GLU A 284 15.14 -1.34 1.14
CA GLU A 284 16.34 -0.74 0.52
C GLU A 284 16.39 0.78 0.70
N VAL A 285 15.25 1.46 0.52
CA VAL A 285 15.14 2.90 0.74
C VAL A 285 15.37 3.24 2.21
N ALA A 286 14.80 2.47 3.14
CA ALA A 286 15.01 2.67 4.57
C ALA A 286 16.48 2.48 4.95
N GLN A 287 17.15 1.46 4.40
CA GLN A 287 18.60 1.27 4.60
C GLN A 287 19.39 2.44 4.02
N GLY A 288 19.03 2.94 2.84
CA GLY A 288 19.64 4.13 2.25
C GLY A 288 19.50 5.37 3.13
N ILE A 289 18.36 5.55 3.80
CA ILE A 289 18.14 6.65 4.75
C ILE A 289 19.05 6.51 5.97
N ILE A 290 19.24 5.30 6.50
CA ILE A 290 20.18 5.00 7.59
C ILE A 290 21.61 5.33 7.18
N ASP A 291 22.02 4.95 5.98
CA ASP A 291 23.36 5.18 5.42
C ASP A 291 23.62 6.66 5.01
N GLY A 292 22.66 7.56 5.28
CA GLY A 292 22.77 8.98 4.88
C GLY A 292 22.62 9.22 3.37
N LYS A 293 21.99 8.28 2.66
CA LYS A 293 21.74 8.30 1.21
C LYS A 293 20.22 8.21 0.94
N PRO A 294 19.43 9.21 1.34
CA PRO A 294 17.98 9.18 1.09
C PRO A 294 17.71 9.17 -0.43
N PRO A 295 16.53 8.67 -0.86
CA PRO A 295 16.17 8.63 -2.26
C PRO A 295 16.10 10.05 -2.84
N ALA A 296 16.48 10.20 -4.11
CA ALA A 296 16.45 11.49 -4.82
C ALA A 296 15.01 12.03 -5.00
N GLN A 297 14.03 11.15 -5.03
CA GLN A 297 12.60 11.47 -5.08
C GLN A 297 11.90 10.73 -3.96
N THR A 298 10.97 11.41 -3.28
CA THR A 298 10.18 10.80 -2.21
C THR A 298 9.10 9.86 -2.73
N THR A 299 8.70 9.97 -3.99
CA THR A 299 7.77 9.03 -4.65
C THR A 299 8.51 8.24 -5.71
N ILE A 300 8.52 6.93 -5.57
CA ILE A 300 9.16 5.97 -6.47
C ILE A 300 8.04 5.18 -7.15
N LEU A 301 7.96 5.30 -8.47
CA LEU A 301 6.97 4.60 -9.28
C LEU A 301 7.58 3.35 -9.91
N ILE A 302 6.95 2.20 -9.65
CA ILE A 302 7.29 0.93 -10.30
C ILE A 302 6.45 0.83 -11.59
N PRO A 303 7.08 0.65 -12.75
CA PRO A 303 6.35 0.50 -14.00
C PRO A 303 5.43 -0.73 -13.97
N SER A 304 4.24 -0.59 -14.56
CA SER A 304 3.32 -1.69 -14.79
C SER A 304 3.59 -2.35 -16.13
N GLU A 305 3.36 -3.65 -16.24
CA GLU A 305 3.37 -4.40 -17.49
C GLU A 305 1.97 -4.91 -17.81
N LEU A 306 1.72 -5.29 -19.06
CA LEU A 306 0.45 -5.88 -19.45
C LEU A 306 0.63 -7.39 -19.64
N VAL A 307 -0.21 -8.17 -18.97
CA VAL A 307 -0.31 -9.62 -19.17
C VAL A 307 -1.63 -9.93 -19.88
N THR A 308 -1.52 -10.66 -20.98
CA THR A 308 -2.63 -11.07 -21.83
C THR A 308 -2.68 -12.59 -21.96
N ARG A 309 -3.67 -13.13 -22.67
CA ARG A 309 -3.71 -14.57 -22.99
C ARG A 309 -2.48 -15.06 -23.74
N ASP A 310 -1.90 -14.22 -24.59
CA ASP A 310 -0.76 -14.59 -25.43
C ASP A 310 0.54 -14.61 -24.62
N SER A 311 0.69 -13.76 -23.59
CA SER A 311 1.89 -13.64 -22.77
C SER A 311 1.79 -14.33 -21.40
N VAL A 312 0.60 -14.82 -21.00
CA VAL A 312 0.35 -15.34 -19.65
C VAL A 312 1.20 -16.54 -19.24
N ASN A 313 1.75 -17.29 -20.21
CA ASN A 313 2.61 -18.43 -19.91
C ASN A 313 4.03 -18.02 -19.48
N GLU A 314 4.44 -16.79 -19.77
CA GLU A 314 5.73 -16.20 -19.38
C GLU A 314 5.63 -15.47 -18.03
N TYR A 315 4.41 -15.24 -17.55
CA TYR A 315 4.15 -14.53 -16.29
C TYR A 315 3.51 -15.47 -15.25
N GLN A 316 4.04 -15.49 -14.04
CA GLN A 316 3.59 -16.42 -12.99
C GLN A 316 2.65 -15.78 -11.94
N GLY A 317 2.49 -14.47 -11.97
CA GLY A 317 1.86 -13.74 -10.87
C GLY A 317 2.85 -13.46 -9.73
N TRP A 318 2.36 -12.86 -8.68
CA TRP A 318 3.12 -12.53 -7.47
C TRP A 318 2.73 -13.36 -6.26
#